data_0f8a56b60f605d50b077650aca1b09fc
#
_entry.id   0f8a56b60f605d50b077650aca1b09fc
#
_cell.length_a   1.000
_cell.length_b   1.000
_cell.length_c   1.000
_cell.angle_alpha   90.00
_cell.angle_beta   90.00
_cell.angle_gamma   90.00
#
_symmetry.space_group_name_H-M   'P 1'
#
loop_
_entity.id
_entity.type
_entity.pdbx_description
1 polymer ?
#
loop_
_entity_poly.entity_id
_entity_poly.type
_entity_poly.pdbx_seq_one_letter_code
_entity_poly.pdbx_strand_id
1 'polypeptide(L)'
;MPNYDKQFYDDIRETSRHAARTIVPMVLELIGPVASVIDIGCGNGIWLSVFREHGAERTFGLDGGHVDRATLEIAEGDFKAADLGQPLPIAGRHDLAMTLEVVEHLPKARAESIVDDLVSLAPIVLFSAAVPGQGGEGHVNEEWQDTWAERFERRGYRTLDPIRPKIWHDPSISWWYQQNLLLFASPEALAGNPDLARVADQTDRARLSVVHPRIFVARHKFLVQINRKRINLVKELAELQAKYDALSRSNDPTEN
;
A
#
# COMPACT_ATOMS: atom_id res chain seq x y z
N MET A 1 20.91 -8.13 4.10
CA MET A 1 19.71 -7.37 4.41
C MET A 1 20.07 -5.89 4.31
N PRO A 2 19.28 -5.05 3.63
CA PRO A 2 19.52 -3.62 3.71
C PRO A 2 19.39 -3.20 5.17
N ASN A 3 20.40 -2.49 5.66
CA ASN A 3 20.41 -1.93 7.00
C ASN A 3 19.52 -0.69 6.94
N TYR A 4 18.21 -0.84 7.23
CA TYR A 4 17.31 0.29 7.40
C TYR A 4 17.69 0.96 8.71
N ASP A 5 18.44 2.06 8.59
CA ASP A 5 18.84 2.86 9.73
C ASP A 5 17.68 3.76 10.22
N LYS A 6 17.87 4.40 11.37
CA LYS A 6 16.89 5.31 11.94
C LYS A 6 16.48 6.42 10.96
N GLN A 7 17.42 6.91 10.14
CA GLN A 7 17.17 7.96 9.15
C GLN A 7 16.16 7.51 8.08
N PHE A 8 16.24 6.27 7.61
CA PHE A 8 15.29 5.71 6.65
C PHE A 8 13.84 5.70 7.20
N TYR A 9 13.68 5.28 8.47
CA TYR A 9 12.37 5.30 9.13
C TYR A 9 11.86 6.72 9.36
N ASP A 10 12.73 7.66 9.73
CA ASP A 10 12.37 9.06 9.91
C ASP A 10 11.94 9.70 8.57
N ASP A 11 12.62 9.41 7.47
CA ASP A 11 12.26 9.89 6.12
C ASP A 11 10.89 9.33 5.66
N ILE A 12 10.60 8.05 5.93
CA ILE A 12 9.27 7.47 5.64
C ILE A 12 8.19 8.15 6.47
N ARG A 13 8.43 8.42 7.75
CA ARG A 13 7.48 9.12 8.62
C ARG A 13 7.14 10.51 8.09
N GLU A 14 8.15 11.31 7.74
CA GLU A 14 7.95 12.66 7.21
C GLU A 14 7.18 12.64 5.87
N THR A 15 7.52 11.72 4.96
CA THR A 15 6.81 11.59 3.69
C THR A 15 5.36 11.10 3.86
N SER A 16 5.10 10.19 4.81
CA SER A 16 3.75 9.73 5.14
C SER A 16 2.92 10.86 5.77
N ARG A 17 3.51 11.64 6.67
CA ARG A 17 2.85 12.81 7.28
C ARG A 17 2.48 13.86 6.25
N HIS A 18 3.40 14.15 5.34
CA HIS A 18 3.14 15.11 4.26
C HIS A 18 2.01 14.62 3.35
N ALA A 19 2.03 13.34 2.97
CA ALA A 19 0.96 12.73 2.20
C ALA A 19 -0.38 12.80 2.93
N ALA A 20 -0.42 12.44 4.22
CA ALA A 20 -1.63 12.51 5.02
C ALA A 20 -2.18 13.95 5.11
N ARG A 21 -1.34 14.95 5.40
CA ARG A 21 -1.75 16.37 5.46
C ARG A 21 -2.24 16.94 4.13
N THR A 22 -1.82 16.36 3.02
CA THR A 22 -2.32 16.74 1.69
C THR A 22 -3.62 16.01 1.34
N ILE A 23 -3.71 14.71 1.62
CA ILE A 23 -4.80 13.85 1.16
C ILE A 23 -6.02 13.92 2.11
N VAL A 24 -5.81 13.96 3.44
CA VAL A 24 -6.92 13.98 4.40
C VAL A 24 -7.89 15.14 4.16
N PRO A 25 -7.44 16.40 3.95
CA PRO A 25 -8.37 17.49 3.61
C PRO A 25 -9.17 17.23 2.33
N MET A 26 -8.55 16.61 1.29
CA MET A 26 -9.25 16.28 0.03
C MET A 26 -10.33 15.20 0.26
N VAL A 27 -10.06 14.23 1.15
CA VAL A 27 -11.04 13.22 1.54
C VAL A 27 -12.20 13.89 2.26
N LEU A 28 -11.92 14.71 3.28
CA LEU A 28 -12.93 15.39 4.10
C LEU A 28 -13.77 16.41 3.31
N GLU A 29 -13.16 17.08 2.30
CA GLU A 29 -13.89 17.94 1.37
C GLU A 29 -14.99 17.16 0.64
N LEU A 30 -14.73 15.91 0.29
CA LEU A 30 -15.65 15.07 -0.47
C LEU A 30 -16.69 14.37 0.43
N ILE A 31 -16.25 13.78 1.55
CA ILE A 31 -17.11 12.94 2.39
C ILE A 31 -17.79 13.72 3.51
N GLY A 32 -17.35 14.95 3.79
CA GLY A 32 -17.72 15.73 4.97
C GLY A 32 -16.89 15.40 6.20
N PRO A 33 -17.14 16.09 7.32
CA PRO A 33 -16.44 15.83 8.58
C PRO A 33 -16.76 14.41 9.10
N VAL A 34 -15.76 13.75 9.67
CA VAL A 34 -15.89 12.44 10.29
C VAL A 34 -15.60 12.53 11.78
N ALA A 35 -16.43 11.94 12.62
CA ALA A 35 -16.24 11.87 14.05
C ALA A 35 -15.35 10.67 14.45
N SER A 36 -15.33 9.62 13.62
CA SER A 36 -14.61 8.38 13.94
C SER A 36 -13.89 7.78 12.74
N VAL A 37 -12.60 7.43 12.94
CA VAL A 37 -11.74 6.82 11.92
C VAL A 37 -11.05 5.58 12.47
N ILE A 38 -11.05 4.50 11.70
CA ILE A 38 -10.26 3.30 12.00
C ILE A 38 -9.24 3.03 10.89
N ASP A 39 -8.01 2.68 11.26
CA ASP A 39 -6.91 2.37 10.36
C ASP A 39 -6.40 0.95 10.56
N ILE A 40 -6.48 0.13 9.53
CA ILE A 40 -6.04 -1.25 9.52
C ILE A 40 -4.67 -1.31 8.86
N GLY A 41 -3.64 -1.59 9.66
CA GLY A 41 -2.24 -1.44 9.26
C GLY A 41 -1.74 0.00 9.50
N CYS A 42 -2.07 0.54 10.67
CA CYS A 42 -1.87 1.96 10.98
C CYS A 42 -0.40 2.38 11.16
N GLY A 43 0.53 1.42 11.26
CA GLY A 43 1.90 1.73 11.66
C GLY A 43 1.93 2.46 13.01
N ASN A 44 2.61 3.58 13.05
CA ASN A 44 2.65 4.44 14.23
C ASN A 44 1.46 5.42 14.36
N GLY A 45 0.45 5.33 13.50
CA GLY A 45 -0.77 6.13 13.60
C GLY A 45 -0.70 7.54 13.00
N ILE A 46 0.28 7.83 12.13
CA ILE A 46 0.43 9.16 11.48
C ILE A 46 -0.85 9.61 10.78
N TRP A 47 -1.48 8.75 9.98
CA TRP A 47 -2.72 9.10 9.26
C TRP A 47 -3.85 9.44 10.24
N LEU A 48 -4.00 8.65 11.28
CA LEU A 48 -4.99 8.89 12.33
C LEU A 48 -4.73 10.20 13.07
N SER A 49 -3.46 10.53 13.35
CA SER A 49 -3.12 11.79 13.99
C SER A 49 -3.54 13.00 13.14
N VAL A 50 -3.37 12.90 11.81
CA VAL A 50 -3.82 13.96 10.88
C VAL A 50 -5.35 14.05 10.82
N PHE A 51 -6.09 12.94 10.83
CA PHE A 51 -7.55 13.01 10.96
C PHE A 51 -7.98 13.68 12.27
N ARG A 52 -7.26 13.48 13.37
CA ARG A 52 -7.49 14.21 14.62
C ARG A 52 -7.22 15.71 14.50
N GLU A 53 -6.15 16.11 13.82
CA GLU A 53 -5.86 17.52 13.51
C GLU A 53 -7.05 18.18 12.77
N HIS A 54 -7.82 17.38 12.02
CA HIS A 54 -9.01 17.81 11.26
C HIS A 54 -10.37 17.53 11.94
N GLY A 55 -10.37 17.23 13.24
CA GLY A 55 -11.59 17.18 14.05
C GLY A 55 -12.18 15.79 14.28
N ALA A 56 -11.52 14.70 13.87
CA ALA A 56 -11.96 13.36 14.26
C ALA A 56 -11.82 13.18 15.78
N GLU A 57 -12.93 12.85 16.46
CA GLU A 57 -12.98 12.70 17.91
C GLU A 57 -12.44 11.35 18.38
N ARG A 58 -12.70 10.29 17.60
CA ARG A 58 -12.32 8.92 17.89
C ARG A 58 -11.47 8.36 16.74
N THR A 59 -10.26 8.01 17.07
CA THR A 59 -9.36 7.33 16.12
C THR A 59 -8.94 6.01 16.72
N PHE A 60 -8.83 4.96 15.92
CA PHE A 60 -8.38 3.67 16.39
C PHE A 60 -7.51 2.99 15.34
N GLY A 61 -6.37 2.45 15.75
CA GLY A 61 -5.41 1.79 14.87
C GLY A 61 -5.19 0.32 15.23
N LEU A 62 -5.16 -0.54 14.21
CA LEU A 62 -4.69 -1.90 14.33
C LEU A 62 -3.42 -2.09 13.50
N ASP A 63 -2.44 -2.78 14.07
CA ASP A 63 -1.26 -3.22 13.33
C ASP A 63 -0.60 -4.42 14.03
N GLY A 64 0.43 -5.00 13.41
CA GLY A 64 1.19 -6.09 14.00
C GLY A 64 1.90 -5.74 15.31
N GLY A 65 2.25 -6.75 16.08
CA GLY A 65 3.00 -6.58 17.34
C GLY A 65 4.43 -6.05 17.19
N HIS A 66 4.88 -5.83 15.96
CA HIS A 66 6.20 -5.28 15.63
C HIS A 66 6.26 -3.75 15.73
N VAL A 67 5.11 -3.07 15.82
CA VAL A 67 5.05 -1.60 15.95
C VAL A 67 5.61 -1.20 17.32
N ASP A 68 6.62 -0.34 17.31
CA ASP A 68 7.19 0.25 18.53
C ASP A 68 6.21 1.28 19.12
N ARG A 69 5.62 0.94 20.24
CA ARG A 69 4.63 1.77 20.96
C ARG A 69 5.19 3.13 21.37
N ALA A 70 6.50 3.24 21.58
CA ALA A 70 7.13 4.52 21.91
C ALA A 70 7.11 5.52 20.75
N THR A 71 6.84 5.05 19.52
CA THR A 71 6.75 5.89 18.31
C THR A 71 5.33 6.24 17.92
N LEU A 72 4.31 5.81 18.68
CA LEU A 72 2.91 6.06 18.37
C LEU A 72 2.61 7.57 18.40
N GLU A 73 1.83 8.00 17.41
CA GLU A 73 1.34 9.38 17.27
C GLU A 73 -0.15 9.51 17.62
N ILE A 74 -0.72 8.43 18.10
CA ILE A 74 -2.05 8.32 18.71
C ILE A 74 -1.89 7.86 20.16
N ALA A 75 -2.92 8.03 20.96
CA ALA A 75 -2.89 7.53 22.34
C ALA A 75 -2.71 6.00 22.36
N GLU A 76 -1.96 5.48 23.32
CA GLU A 76 -1.72 4.03 23.42
C GLU A 76 -3.02 3.22 23.53
N GLY A 77 -4.05 3.76 24.18
CA GLY A 77 -5.38 3.15 24.28
C GLY A 77 -6.16 3.12 22.96
N ASP A 78 -5.74 3.91 21.96
CA ASP A 78 -6.31 3.95 20.61
C ASP A 78 -5.57 3.01 19.63
N PHE A 79 -4.59 2.23 20.11
CA PHE A 79 -3.84 1.25 19.34
C PHE A 79 -4.06 -0.17 19.87
N LYS A 80 -4.25 -1.12 18.96
CA LYS A 80 -4.31 -2.54 19.28
C LYS A 80 -3.41 -3.36 18.37
N ALA A 81 -2.49 -4.12 18.96
CA ALA A 81 -1.71 -5.10 18.21
C ALA A 81 -2.59 -6.29 17.80
N ALA A 82 -2.56 -6.67 16.53
CA ALA A 82 -3.32 -7.77 15.97
C ALA A 82 -2.60 -8.40 14.77
N ASP A 83 -2.83 -9.69 14.53
CA ASP A 83 -2.45 -10.34 13.29
C ASP A 83 -3.50 -10.04 12.23
N LEU A 84 -3.18 -9.16 11.29
CA LEU A 84 -4.07 -8.75 10.21
C LEU A 84 -4.34 -9.87 9.18
N GLY A 85 -3.54 -10.93 9.19
CA GLY A 85 -3.76 -12.15 8.43
C GLY A 85 -4.95 -12.98 8.94
N GLN A 86 -5.46 -12.68 10.15
CA GLN A 86 -6.61 -13.31 10.78
C GLN A 86 -7.83 -12.35 10.74
N PRO A 87 -9.06 -12.84 11.01
CA PRO A 87 -10.23 -11.97 11.21
C PRO A 87 -9.93 -10.89 12.24
N LEU A 88 -10.32 -9.65 11.95
CA LEU A 88 -9.98 -8.52 12.82
C LEU A 88 -10.68 -8.63 14.16
N PRO A 89 -9.94 -8.52 15.28
CA PRO A 89 -10.50 -8.69 16.64
C PRO A 89 -11.17 -7.38 17.11
N ILE A 90 -12.04 -6.81 16.28
CA ILE A 90 -12.70 -5.54 16.54
C ILE A 90 -14.15 -5.58 16.05
N ALA A 91 -15.03 -4.89 16.77
CA ALA A 91 -16.42 -4.70 16.41
C ALA A 91 -16.81 -3.22 16.59
N GLY A 92 -17.88 -2.83 15.94
CA GLY A 92 -18.35 -1.44 15.93
C GLY A 92 -18.21 -0.78 14.57
N ARG A 93 -18.91 0.34 14.39
CA ARG A 93 -18.85 1.12 13.14
C ARG A 93 -18.15 2.45 13.37
N HIS A 94 -17.43 2.86 12.35
CA HIS A 94 -16.75 4.14 12.23
C HIS A 94 -17.34 4.89 11.02
N ASP A 95 -17.09 6.18 10.93
CA ASP A 95 -17.50 6.96 9.76
C ASP A 95 -16.62 6.67 8.56
N LEU A 96 -15.31 6.39 8.82
CA LEU A 96 -14.31 6.04 7.83
C LEU A 96 -13.45 4.87 8.33
N ALA A 97 -13.26 3.88 7.48
CA ALA A 97 -12.17 2.90 7.63
C ALA A 97 -11.08 3.17 6.60
N MET A 98 -9.84 2.88 6.95
CA MET A 98 -8.76 2.94 5.97
C MET A 98 -7.78 1.78 6.12
N THR A 99 -7.09 1.47 5.02
CA THR A 99 -5.93 0.58 4.96
C THR A 99 -5.08 1.00 3.77
N LEU A 100 -3.84 1.37 4.02
CA LEU A 100 -2.98 2.03 3.04
C LEU A 100 -1.65 1.32 2.91
N GLU A 101 -1.40 0.66 1.75
CA GLU A 101 -0.18 -0.12 1.47
C GLU A 101 0.06 -1.22 2.52
N VAL A 102 -0.96 -2.04 2.78
CA VAL A 102 -0.97 -3.09 3.82
C VAL A 102 -1.38 -4.45 3.25
N VAL A 103 -2.44 -4.49 2.45
CA VAL A 103 -3.08 -5.76 2.06
C VAL A 103 -2.21 -6.60 1.12
N GLU A 104 -1.23 -6.01 0.46
CA GLU A 104 -0.21 -6.69 -0.32
C GLU A 104 0.75 -7.54 0.54
N HIS A 105 0.85 -7.26 1.83
CA HIS A 105 1.63 -8.05 2.80
C HIS A 105 0.82 -9.21 3.39
N LEU A 106 -0.50 -9.20 3.21
CA LEU A 106 -1.36 -10.25 3.75
C LEU A 106 -1.41 -11.47 2.82
N PRO A 107 -1.59 -12.68 3.36
CA PRO A 107 -1.77 -13.87 2.54
C PRO A 107 -2.88 -13.68 1.51
N LYS A 108 -2.70 -14.16 0.29
CA LYS A 108 -3.70 -14.03 -0.81
C LYS A 108 -5.09 -14.54 -0.42
N ALA A 109 -5.15 -15.59 0.41
CA ALA A 109 -6.41 -16.12 0.93
C ALA A 109 -7.18 -15.11 1.80
N ARG A 110 -6.51 -14.08 2.32
CA ARG A 110 -7.10 -13.02 3.11
C ARG A 110 -7.79 -11.93 2.27
N ALA A 111 -7.52 -11.85 0.96
CA ALA A 111 -7.98 -10.78 0.08
C ALA A 111 -9.50 -10.55 0.08
N GLU A 112 -10.30 -11.61 0.16
CA GLU A 112 -11.76 -11.47 0.25
C GLU A 112 -12.19 -11.03 1.65
N SER A 113 -11.72 -11.72 2.68
CA SER A 113 -12.18 -11.49 4.04
C SER A 113 -11.70 -10.16 4.65
N ILE A 114 -10.56 -9.59 4.20
CA ILE A 114 -10.16 -8.24 4.65
C ILE A 114 -11.13 -7.18 4.11
N VAL A 115 -11.67 -7.36 2.90
CA VAL A 115 -12.70 -6.47 2.36
C VAL A 115 -14.02 -6.65 3.13
N ASP A 116 -14.39 -7.90 3.53
CA ASP A 116 -15.54 -8.13 4.43
C ASP A 116 -15.40 -7.37 5.74
N ASP A 117 -14.22 -7.43 6.36
CA ASP A 117 -13.94 -6.68 7.58
C ASP A 117 -14.09 -5.16 7.35
N LEU A 118 -13.43 -4.61 6.32
CA LEU A 118 -13.47 -3.18 6.03
C LEU A 118 -14.88 -2.65 5.82
N VAL A 119 -15.71 -3.33 5.02
CA VAL A 119 -17.08 -2.91 4.75
C VAL A 119 -18.00 -3.07 5.97
N SER A 120 -17.66 -3.96 6.89
CA SER A 120 -18.37 -4.08 8.16
C SER A 120 -18.07 -2.92 9.13
N LEU A 121 -16.86 -2.34 9.00
CA LEU A 121 -16.37 -1.30 9.91
C LEU A 121 -16.83 0.10 9.55
N ALA A 122 -17.05 0.44 8.27
CA ALA A 122 -17.43 1.79 7.91
C ALA A 122 -18.17 1.86 6.56
N PRO A 123 -19.06 2.86 6.38
CA PRO A 123 -19.76 3.09 5.11
C PRO A 123 -18.84 3.68 4.02
N ILE A 124 -17.67 4.20 4.41
CA ILE A 124 -16.66 4.73 3.49
C ILE A 124 -15.32 4.11 3.83
N VAL A 125 -14.57 3.69 2.80
CA VAL A 125 -13.25 3.08 2.95
C VAL A 125 -12.23 3.82 2.09
N LEU A 126 -11.15 4.33 2.70
CA LEU A 126 -9.96 4.84 2.01
C LEU A 126 -8.96 3.68 1.89
N PHE A 127 -8.57 3.36 0.66
CA PHE A 127 -7.83 2.13 0.38
C PHE A 127 -6.66 2.39 -0.57
N SER A 128 -5.53 1.75 -0.31
CA SER A 128 -4.48 1.58 -1.32
C SER A 128 -3.77 0.25 -1.15
N ALA A 129 -3.32 -0.33 -2.25
CA ALA A 129 -2.57 -1.57 -2.27
C ALA A 129 -1.63 -1.63 -3.47
N ALA A 130 -0.48 -2.28 -3.29
CA ALA A 130 0.52 -2.45 -4.35
C ALA A 130 -0.02 -3.23 -5.54
N VAL A 131 0.27 -2.74 -6.74
CA VAL A 131 -0.07 -3.41 -8.01
C VAL A 131 0.98 -4.46 -8.39
N PRO A 132 0.63 -5.45 -9.24
CA PRO A 132 1.55 -6.48 -9.71
C PRO A 132 2.83 -5.89 -10.30
N GLY A 133 3.98 -6.33 -9.76
CA GLY A 133 5.29 -5.85 -10.14
C GLY A 133 5.73 -4.53 -9.47
N GLN A 134 4.92 -3.97 -8.57
CA GLN A 134 5.34 -2.83 -7.76
C GLN A 134 6.54 -3.18 -6.91
N GLY A 135 6.52 -4.37 -6.30
CA GLY A 135 7.56 -4.89 -5.42
C GLY A 135 7.69 -4.07 -4.14
N GLY A 136 8.19 -4.72 -3.16
CA GLY A 136 8.39 -4.25 -1.80
C GLY A 136 8.85 -5.44 -0.96
N GLU A 137 9.33 -5.18 0.24
CA GLU A 137 9.70 -6.24 1.14
C GLU A 137 8.42 -6.90 1.67
N GLY A 138 8.32 -8.24 1.55
CA GLY A 138 7.17 -9.00 2.07
C GLY A 138 5.88 -8.90 1.25
N HIS A 139 5.91 -8.34 0.02
CA HIS A 139 4.74 -8.36 -0.86
C HIS A 139 4.47 -9.79 -1.34
N VAL A 140 3.30 -10.31 -0.98
CA VAL A 140 2.84 -11.67 -1.34
C VAL A 140 1.49 -11.67 -2.04
N ASN A 141 0.81 -10.51 -2.12
CA ASN A 141 -0.54 -10.35 -2.64
C ASN A 141 -0.69 -9.02 -3.40
N GLU A 142 0.16 -8.79 -4.41
CA GLU A 142 0.00 -7.65 -5.31
C GLU A 142 -1.14 -7.92 -6.29
N GLU A 143 -2.15 -7.03 -6.32
CA GLU A 143 -3.29 -7.15 -7.21
C GLU A 143 -3.64 -5.79 -7.84
N TRP A 144 -4.25 -5.84 -9.05
CA TRP A 144 -4.65 -4.62 -9.75
C TRP A 144 -5.77 -3.87 -9.02
N GLN A 145 -5.81 -2.55 -9.22
CA GLN A 145 -6.82 -1.68 -8.59
C GLN A 145 -8.25 -2.08 -8.98
N ASP A 146 -8.48 -2.54 -10.21
CA ASP A 146 -9.79 -3.03 -10.66
C ASP A 146 -10.20 -4.33 -9.96
N THR A 147 -9.25 -5.19 -9.62
CA THR A 147 -9.52 -6.43 -8.86
C THR A 147 -9.99 -6.10 -7.44
N TRP A 148 -9.34 -5.14 -6.78
CA TRP A 148 -9.82 -4.67 -5.48
C TRP A 148 -11.19 -4.01 -5.59
N ALA A 149 -11.38 -3.15 -6.59
CA ALA A 149 -12.66 -2.50 -6.84
C ALA A 149 -13.79 -3.51 -7.05
N GLU A 150 -13.57 -4.59 -7.80
CA GLU A 150 -14.55 -5.67 -7.98
C GLU A 150 -14.94 -6.33 -6.65
N ARG A 151 -13.99 -6.54 -5.74
CA ARG A 151 -14.28 -7.12 -4.42
C ARG A 151 -15.20 -6.23 -3.58
N PHE A 152 -14.95 -4.92 -3.58
CA PHE A 152 -15.82 -3.95 -2.89
C PHE A 152 -17.19 -3.86 -3.55
N GLU A 153 -17.26 -3.88 -4.88
CA GLU A 153 -18.53 -3.80 -5.64
C GLU A 153 -19.41 -5.02 -5.44
N ARG A 154 -18.84 -6.21 -5.31
CA ARG A 154 -19.62 -7.42 -4.93
C ARG A 154 -20.26 -7.31 -3.55
N ARG A 155 -19.81 -6.39 -2.71
CA ARG A 155 -20.38 -6.06 -1.39
C ARG A 155 -21.28 -4.81 -1.42
N GLY A 156 -21.61 -4.34 -2.63
CA GLY A 156 -22.49 -3.20 -2.85
C GLY A 156 -21.82 -1.83 -2.75
N TYR A 157 -20.52 -1.75 -2.51
CA TYR A 157 -19.81 -0.47 -2.50
C TYR A 157 -19.52 0.00 -3.94
N ARG A 158 -19.51 1.32 -4.12
CA ARG A 158 -19.08 1.94 -5.38
C ARG A 158 -17.64 2.42 -5.24
N THR A 159 -16.90 2.31 -6.33
CA THR A 159 -15.53 2.80 -6.44
C THR A 159 -15.50 4.26 -6.84
N LEU A 160 -14.64 5.06 -6.18
CA LEU A 160 -14.41 6.46 -6.48
C LEU A 160 -12.91 6.73 -6.62
N ASP A 161 -12.56 7.51 -7.64
CA ASP A 161 -11.17 7.93 -7.91
C ASP A 161 -11.02 9.46 -8.00
N PRO A 162 -11.35 10.21 -6.94
CA PRO A 162 -11.32 11.67 -6.97
C PRO A 162 -9.96 12.25 -6.61
N ILE A 163 -9.06 11.47 -6.01
CA ILE A 163 -7.83 11.97 -5.38
C ILE A 163 -6.63 11.76 -6.29
N ARG A 164 -6.44 10.55 -6.84
CA ARG A 164 -5.28 10.25 -7.70
C ARG A 164 -5.05 11.29 -8.79
N PRO A 165 -6.05 11.74 -9.58
CA PRO A 165 -5.83 12.76 -10.60
C PRO A 165 -5.31 14.10 -10.04
N LYS A 166 -5.70 14.48 -8.82
CA LYS A 166 -5.30 15.73 -8.16
C LYS A 166 -3.83 15.70 -7.71
N ILE A 167 -3.35 14.52 -7.26
CA ILE A 167 -1.99 14.35 -6.71
C ILE A 167 -1.00 13.72 -7.69
N TRP A 168 -1.44 13.29 -8.88
CA TRP A 168 -0.66 12.49 -9.83
C TRP A 168 0.71 13.09 -10.19
N HIS A 169 0.80 14.38 -10.26
CA HIS A 169 2.02 15.08 -10.64
C HIS A 169 2.75 15.77 -9.48
N ASP A 170 2.27 15.61 -8.26
CA ASP A 170 2.90 16.21 -7.08
C ASP A 170 4.16 15.42 -6.68
N PRO A 171 5.38 16.00 -6.87
CA PRO A 171 6.61 15.29 -6.56
C PRO A 171 6.82 15.05 -5.04
N SER A 172 6.09 15.77 -4.20
CA SER A 172 6.16 15.66 -2.74
C SER A 172 5.35 14.50 -2.19
N ILE A 173 4.39 13.97 -2.96
CA ILE A 173 3.60 12.80 -2.59
C ILE A 173 4.29 11.54 -3.11
N SER A 174 4.35 10.54 -2.26
CA SER A 174 4.89 9.24 -2.64
C SER A 174 4.07 8.64 -3.78
N TRP A 175 4.77 8.18 -4.84
CA TRP A 175 4.15 7.69 -6.07
C TRP A 175 3.19 6.52 -5.86
N TRP A 176 3.32 5.73 -4.80
CA TRP A 176 2.39 4.64 -4.49
C TRP A 176 1.00 5.16 -4.12
N TYR A 177 0.86 6.25 -3.35
CA TYR A 177 -0.44 6.88 -3.11
C TYR A 177 -1.03 7.48 -4.40
N GLN A 178 -0.18 8.10 -5.23
CA GLN A 178 -0.58 8.63 -6.54
C GLN A 178 -1.14 7.55 -7.46
N GLN A 179 -0.64 6.33 -7.34
CA GLN A 179 -1.02 5.18 -8.17
C GLN A 179 -2.18 4.39 -7.59
N ASN A 180 -2.18 4.13 -6.28
CA ASN A 180 -2.97 3.06 -5.68
C ASN A 180 -4.22 3.56 -4.93
N LEU A 181 -4.26 4.85 -4.55
CA LEU A 181 -5.27 5.37 -3.63
C LEU A 181 -6.66 5.42 -4.28
N LEU A 182 -7.62 4.74 -3.65
CA LEU A 182 -9.03 4.75 -4.05
C LEU A 182 -9.93 4.97 -2.83
N LEU A 183 -11.16 5.42 -3.09
CA LEU A 183 -12.24 5.46 -2.12
C LEU A 183 -13.32 4.46 -2.53
N PHE A 184 -13.95 3.86 -1.52
CA PHE A 184 -15.11 3.00 -1.69
C PHE A 184 -16.23 3.50 -0.79
N ALA A 185 -17.45 3.57 -1.31
CA ALA A 185 -18.60 4.09 -0.56
C ALA A 185 -19.80 3.15 -0.68
N SER A 186 -20.47 2.93 0.46
CA SER A 186 -21.69 2.14 0.54
C SER A 186 -22.88 2.87 -0.11
N PRO A 187 -23.96 2.17 -0.46
CA PRO A 187 -25.19 2.80 -0.94
C PRO A 187 -25.74 3.83 0.04
N GLU A 188 -25.61 3.59 1.34
CA GLU A 188 -26.05 4.52 2.40
C GLU A 188 -25.26 5.84 2.34
N ALA A 189 -23.92 5.75 2.25
CA ALA A 189 -23.07 6.93 2.14
C ALA A 189 -23.36 7.75 0.86
N LEU A 190 -23.59 7.07 -0.26
CA LEU A 190 -23.94 7.71 -1.53
C LEU A 190 -25.30 8.39 -1.48
N ALA A 191 -26.30 7.77 -0.86
CA ALA A 191 -27.62 8.35 -0.70
C ALA A 191 -27.62 9.60 0.19
N GLY A 192 -26.73 9.63 1.19
CA GLY A 192 -26.56 10.76 2.10
C GLY A 192 -25.69 11.91 1.56
N ASN A 193 -24.96 11.69 0.45
CA ASN A 193 -24.01 12.67 -0.10
C ASN A 193 -24.07 12.71 -1.64
N PRO A 194 -24.80 13.67 -2.23
CA PRO A 194 -24.94 13.80 -3.70
C PRO A 194 -23.61 14.04 -4.43
N ASP A 195 -22.65 14.74 -3.82
CA ASP A 195 -21.33 14.96 -4.42
C ASP A 195 -20.53 13.66 -4.49
N LEU A 196 -20.59 12.85 -3.45
CA LEU A 196 -19.98 11.52 -3.42
C LEU A 196 -20.59 10.62 -4.51
N ALA A 197 -21.93 10.63 -4.63
CA ALA A 197 -22.64 9.88 -5.67
C ALA A 197 -22.24 10.33 -7.09
N ARG A 198 -22.14 11.64 -7.33
CA ARG A 198 -21.67 12.20 -8.60
C ARG A 198 -20.26 11.77 -8.94
N VAL A 199 -19.35 11.76 -7.98
CA VAL A 199 -17.97 11.29 -8.20
C VAL A 199 -17.94 9.79 -8.52
N ALA A 200 -18.76 8.98 -7.85
CA ALA A 200 -18.90 7.56 -8.15
C ALA A 200 -19.37 7.30 -9.60
N ASP A 201 -20.34 8.12 -10.08
CA ASP A 201 -20.85 8.02 -11.46
C ASP A 201 -19.82 8.48 -12.51
N GLN A 202 -18.92 9.41 -12.15
CA GLN A 202 -17.85 9.92 -13.02
C GLN A 202 -16.61 9.04 -13.03
N THR A 203 -16.49 8.08 -12.10
CA THR A 203 -15.32 7.20 -12.03
C THR A 203 -15.32 6.19 -13.17
N ASP A 204 -14.32 6.28 -14.03
CA ASP A 204 -14.15 5.36 -15.16
C ASP A 204 -13.48 4.06 -14.71
N ARG A 205 -14.29 3.01 -14.55
CA ARG A 205 -13.83 1.68 -14.16
C ARG A 205 -12.75 1.11 -15.09
N ALA A 206 -12.81 1.40 -16.38
CA ALA A 206 -11.85 0.91 -17.37
C ALA A 206 -10.45 1.54 -17.23
N ARG A 207 -10.34 2.61 -16.43
CA ARG A 207 -9.09 3.34 -16.20
C ARG A 207 -8.58 3.28 -14.76
N LEU A 208 -9.11 2.38 -13.94
CA LEU A 208 -8.63 2.24 -12.56
C LEU A 208 -7.22 1.66 -12.48
N SER A 209 -6.95 0.61 -13.24
CA SER A 209 -5.65 -0.05 -13.24
C SER A 209 -4.62 0.75 -14.03
N VAL A 210 -3.82 1.53 -13.31
CA VAL A 210 -2.78 2.41 -13.86
C VAL A 210 -1.44 2.16 -13.18
N VAL A 211 -0.37 2.42 -13.91
CA VAL A 211 1.01 2.39 -13.39
C VAL A 211 1.61 3.78 -13.48
N HIS A 212 2.08 4.30 -12.34
CA HIS A 212 2.68 5.62 -12.30
C HIS A 212 4.05 5.62 -13.04
N PRO A 213 4.35 6.61 -13.90
CA PRO A 213 5.58 6.65 -14.69
C PRO A 213 6.87 6.51 -13.86
N ARG A 214 6.88 7.01 -12.61
CA ARG A 214 8.06 6.92 -11.71
C ARG A 214 8.42 5.47 -11.41
N ILE A 215 7.44 4.60 -11.11
CA ILE A 215 7.71 3.18 -10.84
C ILE A 215 8.12 2.45 -12.12
N PHE A 216 7.47 2.75 -13.26
CA PHE A 216 7.81 2.15 -14.53
C PHE A 216 9.28 2.40 -14.90
N VAL A 217 9.74 3.65 -14.78
CA VAL A 217 11.14 4.03 -15.05
C VAL A 217 12.10 3.37 -14.05
N ALA A 218 11.75 3.32 -12.76
CA ALA A 218 12.57 2.69 -11.73
C ALA A 218 12.74 1.19 -12.00
N ARG A 219 11.66 0.50 -12.34
CA ARG A 219 11.68 -0.93 -12.71
C ARG A 219 12.49 -1.21 -13.97
N HIS A 220 12.33 -0.37 -15.00
CA HIS A 220 13.13 -0.50 -16.21
C HIS A 220 14.64 -0.38 -15.90
N LYS A 221 15.07 0.64 -15.16
CA LYS A 221 16.46 0.82 -14.73
C LYS A 221 16.98 -0.39 -13.94
N PHE A 222 16.19 -0.91 -13.02
CA PHE A 222 16.53 -2.09 -12.22
C PHE A 222 16.74 -3.34 -13.11
N LEU A 223 15.83 -3.59 -14.06
CA LEU A 223 15.95 -4.71 -15.00
C LEU A 223 17.21 -4.59 -15.88
N VAL A 224 17.53 -3.39 -16.36
CA VAL A 224 18.75 -3.13 -17.12
C VAL A 224 20.01 -3.44 -16.28
N GLN A 225 20.03 -3.03 -15.00
CA GLN A 225 21.14 -3.32 -14.09
C GLN A 225 21.30 -4.81 -13.83
N ILE A 226 20.20 -5.52 -13.53
CA ILE A 226 20.24 -6.98 -13.34
C ILE A 226 20.74 -7.69 -14.58
N ASN A 227 20.25 -7.31 -15.77
CA ASN A 227 20.69 -7.93 -17.01
C ASN A 227 22.20 -7.72 -17.26
N ARG A 228 22.74 -6.51 -16.98
CA ARG A 228 24.18 -6.25 -17.04
C ARG A 228 24.96 -7.14 -16.08
N LYS A 229 24.53 -7.26 -14.82
CA LYS A 229 25.17 -8.15 -13.83
C LYS A 229 25.15 -9.60 -14.30
N ARG A 230 24.02 -10.07 -14.82
CA ARG A 230 23.90 -11.43 -15.37
C ARG A 230 24.90 -11.67 -16.50
N ILE A 231 25.03 -10.75 -17.46
CA ILE A 231 25.97 -10.86 -18.57
C ILE A 231 27.42 -10.97 -18.05
N ASN A 232 27.78 -10.14 -17.07
CA ASN A 232 29.15 -10.19 -16.49
C ASN A 232 29.40 -11.52 -15.78
N LEU A 233 28.46 -12.00 -14.95
CA LEU A 233 28.59 -13.29 -14.28
C LEU A 233 28.69 -14.47 -15.26
N VAL A 234 27.97 -14.44 -16.37
CA VAL A 234 28.10 -15.47 -17.42
C VAL A 234 29.50 -15.45 -18.03
N LYS A 235 30.09 -14.26 -18.28
CA LYS A 235 31.49 -14.14 -18.79
C LYS A 235 32.49 -14.67 -17.77
N GLU A 236 32.38 -14.26 -16.51
CA GLU A 236 33.24 -14.72 -15.43
C GLU A 236 33.20 -16.27 -15.27
N LEU A 237 31.99 -16.83 -15.35
CA LEU A 237 31.76 -18.28 -15.30
C LEU A 237 32.46 -18.98 -16.46
N ALA A 238 32.35 -18.46 -17.69
CA ALA A 238 33.02 -19.03 -18.87
C ALA A 238 34.55 -18.97 -18.74
N GLU A 239 35.12 -17.87 -18.21
CA GLU A 239 36.56 -17.74 -17.95
C GLU A 239 37.02 -18.72 -16.87
N LEU A 240 36.26 -18.89 -15.78
CA LEU A 240 36.56 -19.86 -14.73
C LEU A 240 36.53 -21.30 -15.26
N GLN A 241 35.51 -21.62 -16.08
CA GLN A 241 35.40 -22.94 -16.71
C GLN A 241 36.61 -23.23 -17.60
N ALA A 242 37.02 -22.27 -18.43
CA ALA A 242 38.21 -22.42 -19.29
C ALA A 242 39.49 -22.66 -18.48
N LYS A 243 39.66 -21.94 -17.36
CA LYS A 243 40.81 -22.14 -16.45
C LYS A 243 40.74 -23.51 -15.79
N TYR A 244 39.60 -23.97 -15.34
CA TYR A 244 39.41 -25.29 -14.76
C TYR A 244 39.77 -26.41 -15.77
N ASP A 245 39.24 -26.30 -17.01
CA ASP A 245 39.52 -27.27 -18.07
C ASP A 245 41.02 -27.35 -18.45
N ALA A 246 41.69 -26.19 -18.42
CA ALA A 246 43.16 -26.12 -18.64
C ALA A 246 43.93 -26.82 -17.52
N LEU A 247 43.57 -26.56 -16.25
CA LEU A 247 44.21 -27.19 -15.09
C LEU A 247 43.93 -28.73 -15.05
N SER A 248 42.72 -29.14 -15.39
CA SER A 248 42.36 -30.58 -15.43
C SER A 248 43.15 -31.33 -16.47
N ARG A 249 43.39 -30.73 -17.65
CA ARG A 249 44.27 -31.33 -18.70
C ARG A 249 45.74 -31.40 -18.27
N SER A 250 46.24 -30.40 -17.56
CA SER A 250 47.64 -30.39 -17.08
C SER A 250 47.93 -31.42 -15.97
N ASN A 251 46.87 -31.90 -15.29
CA ASN A 251 46.98 -32.87 -14.20
C ASN A 251 46.59 -34.30 -14.63
N ASP A 252 46.39 -34.57 -15.94
CA ASP A 252 46.15 -35.92 -16.43
C ASP A 252 47.46 -36.67 -16.57
N PRO A 253 47.73 -37.74 -15.78
CA PRO A 253 49.01 -38.45 -15.77
C PRO A 253 49.18 -39.38 -16.97
N THR A 254 48.31 -39.37 -17.95
CA THR A 254 48.36 -40.31 -19.11
C THR A 254 49.05 -39.77 -20.35
N GLU A 255 49.62 -38.55 -20.32
CA GLU A 255 50.45 -37.98 -21.41
C GLU A 255 51.97 -37.86 -21.07
N ASN A 256 52.57 -38.87 -20.37
CA ASN A 256 54.01 -39.03 -20.26
C ASN A 256 54.42 -40.44 -20.66
#